data_ef2c5df8186fb488221b7e06538615e6
#
_entry.id   ef2c5df8186fb488221b7e06538615e6
#
_cell.length_a   1.000
_cell.length_b   1.000
_cell.length_c   1.000
_cell.angle_alpha   90.00
_cell.angle_beta   90.00
_cell.angle_gamma   90.00
#
_symmetry.space_group_name_H-M   'P 1'
#
loop_
_entity.id
_entity.type
_entity.pdbx_description
1 polymer ?
#
loop_
_entity_poly.entity_id
_entity_poly.type
_entity_poly.pdbx_seq_one_letter_code
_entity_poly.pdbx_strand_id
1 'polypeptide(L)'
;EQISCTIAGRIVGLRRFGKAAFAVLQDGADRLQVYLKKDTLGEQAHQISEGLDLGDWIGVTGVLFRTKTNEFTVEVKTLTFLSKALRPLPEKWHGLTDVETRYRQRYVDLIANPQVHQIFALRSRIVSGIRAFLIERGFLEVETPMMHPIPGGAAAKPFVTHHNALGAELYLRIAPELYLKRLIVGGFPRVFEINRNFRNEGISTIHNPEFTMLEFYVSYADYHDLIVLTEELFGRLAQDILGTTTIDYQGTQINLGSPWRRWSYHQSILEVNSLPPSVLTNRDEALAAAQRLGVEVSPKESLVNILNEIFEETVEPRLQQPTFITDYPIEISPLARRKDSDPSLTDRFELYIAGREIANAFSELNDPLDQRERFEAQAAKHAAGDEEAHRVDEDFLRALEYGMPPTAGEGIGIDRLVMLFTNQSSIRDVVLFPQLRPEK
;
A
#
# COMPACT_ATOMS: atom_id res chain seq x y z
N GLU A 1 46.96 2.75 14.92
CA GLU A 1 46.27 3.93 15.52
C GLU A 1 45.10 3.46 16.36
N GLN A 2 44.99 3.99 17.60
CA GLN A 2 43.83 3.74 18.46
C GLN A 2 42.66 4.62 17.99
N ILE A 3 41.56 4.00 17.56
CA ILE A 3 40.34 4.72 17.12
C ILE A 3 39.50 5.01 18.36
N SER A 4 39.40 6.28 18.73
CA SER A 4 38.47 6.74 19.76
C SER A 4 37.10 7.02 19.13
N CYS A 5 36.03 6.57 19.79
CA CYS A 5 34.66 6.80 19.31
C CYS A 5 33.71 7.11 20.48
N THR A 6 32.66 7.83 20.17
CA THR A 6 31.50 8.06 21.04
C THR A 6 30.26 7.53 20.35
N ILE A 7 29.55 6.64 21.02
CA ILE A 7 28.35 6.00 20.53
C ILE A 7 27.26 5.98 21.60
N ALA A 8 26.00 5.89 21.16
CA ALA A 8 24.88 5.65 22.04
C ALA A 8 23.99 4.55 21.46
N GLY A 9 23.22 3.87 22.28
CA GLY A 9 22.33 2.84 21.82
C GLY A 9 21.57 2.16 22.95
N ARG A 10 20.61 1.34 22.54
CA ARG A 10 19.84 0.47 23.43
C ARG A 10 20.61 -0.81 23.73
N ILE A 11 20.66 -1.21 24.97
CA ILE A 11 21.24 -2.49 25.38
C ILE A 11 20.33 -3.64 24.96
N VAL A 12 20.77 -4.40 23.97
CA VAL A 12 20.06 -5.59 23.46
C VAL A 12 20.77 -6.91 23.84
N GLY A 13 21.90 -6.83 24.52
CA GLY A 13 22.62 -7.96 25.05
C GLY A 13 23.49 -7.52 26.22
N LEU A 14 23.53 -8.29 27.32
CA LEU A 14 24.32 -7.98 28.50
C LEU A 14 24.85 -9.29 29.10
N ARG A 15 26.17 -9.36 29.27
CA ARG A 15 26.86 -10.50 29.91
C ARG A 15 27.82 -9.96 30.94
N ARG A 16 27.70 -10.39 32.21
CA ARG A 16 28.52 -9.95 33.34
C ARG A 16 29.57 -10.99 33.74
N PHE A 17 30.75 -10.55 34.04
CA PHE A 17 31.88 -11.41 34.46
C PHE A 17 32.61 -10.72 35.60
N GLY A 18 32.23 -11.01 36.81
CA GLY A 18 32.85 -10.38 37.99
C GLY A 18 32.79 -8.86 37.91
N LYS A 19 33.97 -8.19 37.78
CA LYS A 19 34.12 -6.72 37.74
C LYS A 19 34.01 -6.15 36.31
N ALA A 20 33.52 -6.92 35.33
CA ALA A 20 33.42 -6.49 33.97
C ALA A 20 32.11 -7.00 33.31
N ALA A 21 31.67 -6.33 32.26
CA ALA A 21 30.54 -6.74 31.47
C ALA A 21 30.76 -6.45 29.97
N PHE A 22 30.20 -7.30 29.12
CA PHE A 22 30.00 -6.99 27.72
C PHE A 22 28.51 -6.64 27.51
N ALA A 23 28.28 -5.48 26.91
CA ALA A 23 26.92 -5.11 26.42
C ALA A 23 26.95 -4.97 24.93
N VAL A 24 25.82 -5.31 24.26
CA VAL A 24 25.60 -5.04 22.84
C VAL A 24 24.65 -3.88 22.75
N LEU A 25 25.12 -2.78 22.17
CA LEU A 25 24.31 -1.60 21.89
C LEU A 25 23.73 -1.70 20.48
N GLN A 26 22.46 -1.36 20.35
CA GLN A 26 21.77 -1.25 19.06
C GLN A 26 21.32 0.19 18.85
N ASP A 27 21.67 0.75 17.68
CA ASP A 27 21.16 2.02 17.17
C ASP A 27 20.59 1.79 15.77
N GLY A 28 19.28 1.96 15.62
CA GLY A 28 18.59 1.53 14.40
C GLY A 28 18.74 0.02 14.15
N ALA A 29 19.29 -0.34 13.00
CA ALA A 29 19.54 -1.74 12.59
C ALA A 29 20.93 -2.24 12.99
N ASP A 30 21.87 -1.33 13.31
CA ASP A 30 23.26 -1.66 13.56
C ASP A 30 23.51 -2.02 15.04
N ARG A 31 24.52 -2.86 15.25
CA ARG A 31 24.90 -3.33 16.59
C ARG A 31 26.41 -3.23 16.80
N LEU A 32 26.82 -2.79 17.99
CA LEU A 32 28.21 -2.77 18.36
C LEU A 32 28.37 -3.25 19.81
N GLN A 33 29.40 -4.07 20.06
CA GLN A 33 29.72 -4.53 21.40
C GLN A 33 30.51 -3.47 22.15
N VAL A 34 30.23 -3.31 23.44
CA VAL A 34 30.97 -2.45 24.35
C VAL A 34 31.45 -3.27 25.56
N TYR A 35 32.65 -2.96 26.04
CA TYR A 35 33.26 -3.60 27.18
C TYR A 35 33.34 -2.62 28.33
N LEU A 36 32.63 -2.94 29.41
CA LEU A 36 32.51 -2.16 30.64
C LEU A 36 33.40 -2.82 31.70
N LYS A 37 34.46 -2.16 32.10
CA LYS A 37 35.41 -2.70 33.11
C LYS A 37 35.56 -1.71 34.26
N LYS A 38 35.46 -2.19 35.52
CA LYS A 38 35.57 -1.36 36.73
C LYS A 38 36.81 -0.49 36.74
N ASP A 39 37.96 -1.10 36.42
CA ASP A 39 39.28 -0.41 36.50
C ASP A 39 39.37 0.75 35.49
N THR A 40 38.63 0.71 34.39
CA THR A 40 38.63 1.76 33.34
C THR A 40 37.55 2.81 33.59
N LEU A 41 36.40 2.41 34.13
CA LEU A 41 35.22 3.28 34.34
C LEU A 41 35.33 4.10 35.63
N GLY A 42 36.04 3.60 36.65
CA GLY A 42 36.01 4.14 38.01
C GLY A 42 34.74 3.73 38.78
N GLU A 43 34.74 4.02 40.10
CA GLU A 43 33.69 3.49 41.00
C GLU A 43 32.28 3.95 40.66
N GLN A 44 32.07 5.24 40.42
CA GLN A 44 30.74 5.81 40.15
C GLN A 44 30.11 5.27 38.86
N ALA A 45 30.87 5.26 37.76
CA ALA A 45 30.35 4.73 36.47
C ALA A 45 30.18 3.20 36.51
N HIS A 46 31.01 2.51 37.32
CA HIS A 46 30.82 1.08 37.54
C HIS A 46 29.55 0.76 38.31
N GLN A 47 29.19 1.53 39.35
CA GLN A 47 27.89 1.38 40.03
C GLN A 47 26.70 1.56 39.07
N ILE A 48 26.78 2.55 38.19
CA ILE A 48 25.77 2.72 37.14
C ILE A 48 25.72 1.46 36.26
N SER A 49 26.88 0.93 35.85
CA SER A 49 26.94 -0.25 34.98
C SER A 49 26.36 -1.52 35.63
N GLU A 50 26.43 -1.64 36.96
CA GLU A 50 25.82 -2.75 37.69
C GLU A 50 24.31 -2.69 37.73
N GLY A 51 23.70 -1.48 37.65
CA GLY A 51 22.26 -1.25 37.61
C GLY A 51 21.65 -1.30 36.21
N LEU A 52 22.42 -1.56 35.15
CA LEU A 52 21.92 -1.62 33.78
C LEU A 52 21.12 -2.89 33.52
N ASP A 53 20.04 -2.77 32.76
CA ASP A 53 19.22 -3.88 32.30
C ASP A 53 19.12 -3.92 30.76
N LEU A 54 18.64 -5.03 30.23
CA LEU A 54 18.26 -5.13 28.82
C LEU A 54 17.15 -4.12 28.50
N GLY A 55 17.35 -3.38 27.43
CA GLY A 55 16.42 -2.32 27.01
C GLY A 55 16.86 -0.92 27.44
N ASP A 56 17.75 -0.76 28.42
CA ASP A 56 18.27 0.55 28.82
C ASP A 56 19.04 1.22 27.69
N TRP A 57 19.02 2.55 27.68
CA TRP A 57 19.82 3.35 26.77
C TRP A 57 21.03 3.94 27.48
N ILE A 58 22.19 3.77 26.86
CA ILE A 58 23.44 4.33 27.35
C ILE A 58 24.21 5.02 26.22
N GLY A 59 24.99 6.05 26.60
CA GLY A 59 26.03 6.63 25.78
C GLY A 59 27.39 6.22 26.34
N VAL A 60 28.34 5.93 25.46
CA VAL A 60 29.69 5.55 25.85
C VAL A 60 30.74 6.24 24.98
N THR A 61 31.86 6.63 25.60
CA THR A 61 33.05 7.05 24.87
C THR A 61 34.17 6.09 25.23
N GLY A 62 34.94 5.65 24.24
CA GLY A 62 36.00 4.70 24.47
C GLY A 62 36.89 4.47 23.25
N VAL A 63 37.64 3.40 23.28
CA VAL A 63 38.59 3.02 22.23
C VAL A 63 38.16 1.72 21.59
N LEU A 64 38.10 1.69 20.26
CA LEU A 64 37.76 0.51 19.48
C LEU A 64 38.95 -0.49 19.51
N PHE A 65 38.62 -1.75 19.80
CA PHE A 65 39.58 -2.85 19.75
C PHE A 65 38.93 -4.14 19.23
N ARG A 66 39.73 -5.16 18.94
CA ARG A 66 39.24 -6.50 18.66
C ARG A 66 39.44 -7.43 19.84
N THR A 67 38.38 -8.15 20.17
CA THR A 67 38.44 -9.20 21.20
C THR A 67 39.25 -10.41 20.69
N LYS A 68 39.55 -11.35 21.61
CA LYS A 68 40.20 -12.62 21.23
C LYS A 68 39.41 -13.43 20.19
N THR A 69 38.11 -13.22 20.12
CA THR A 69 37.20 -13.83 19.13
C THR A 69 37.04 -12.98 17.87
N ASN A 70 37.91 -11.97 17.70
CA ASN A 70 37.95 -11.06 16.55
C ASN A 70 36.70 -10.15 16.40
N GLU A 71 35.94 -9.93 17.45
CA GLU A 71 34.77 -9.05 17.45
C GLU A 71 35.16 -7.61 17.73
N PHE A 72 34.66 -6.66 16.93
CA PHE A 72 34.85 -5.22 17.20
C PHE A 72 34.10 -4.81 18.46
N THR A 73 34.83 -4.17 19.37
CA THR A 73 34.34 -3.82 20.71
C THR A 73 34.90 -2.47 21.14
N VAL A 74 34.10 -1.64 21.79
CA VAL A 74 34.55 -0.40 22.38
C VAL A 74 34.91 -0.65 23.83
N GLU A 75 36.20 -0.47 24.20
CA GLU A 75 36.60 -0.40 25.62
C GLU A 75 36.17 0.95 26.18
N VAL A 76 35.17 0.91 27.07
CA VAL A 76 34.48 2.12 27.54
C VAL A 76 35.35 2.85 28.60
N LYS A 77 35.59 4.13 28.35
CA LYS A 77 36.26 5.04 29.29
C LYS A 77 35.24 5.91 30.05
N THR A 78 34.18 6.35 29.38
CA THR A 78 33.09 7.10 30.01
C THR A 78 31.76 6.49 29.68
N LEU A 79 30.86 6.43 30.66
CA LEU A 79 29.51 5.90 30.56
C LEU A 79 28.51 6.95 31.00
N THR A 80 27.54 7.22 30.17
CA THR A 80 26.39 8.08 30.46
C THR A 80 25.12 7.26 30.40
N PHE A 81 24.35 7.23 31.47
CA PHE A 81 23.02 6.65 31.48
C PHE A 81 22.04 7.64 30.83
N LEU A 82 21.26 7.17 29.83
CA LEU A 82 20.38 8.01 29.04
C LEU A 82 18.89 7.78 29.35
N SER A 83 18.47 6.52 29.43
CA SER A 83 17.07 6.19 29.71
C SER A 83 16.90 4.77 30.24
N LYS A 84 16.01 4.59 31.24
CA LYS A 84 15.66 3.30 31.84
C LYS A 84 14.53 2.60 31.08
N ALA A 85 14.73 1.31 30.78
CA ALA A 85 13.66 0.43 30.33
C ALA A 85 12.97 -0.21 31.54
N LEU A 86 11.69 0.05 31.72
CA LEU A 86 10.91 -0.50 32.85
C LEU A 86 10.22 -1.82 32.49
N ARG A 87 10.21 -2.20 31.21
CA ARG A 87 9.64 -3.46 30.74
C ARG A 87 10.71 -4.34 30.11
N PRO A 88 10.73 -5.65 30.38
CA PRO A 88 11.68 -6.56 29.75
C PRO A 88 11.43 -6.62 28.24
N LEU A 89 12.52 -6.74 27.47
CA LEU A 89 12.43 -7.04 26.05
C LEU A 89 12.04 -8.52 25.86
N PRO A 90 11.38 -8.89 24.72
CA PRO A 90 11.14 -10.27 24.35
C PRO A 90 12.44 -11.09 24.34
N GLU A 91 12.32 -12.41 24.53
CA GLU A 91 13.48 -13.31 24.57
C GLU A 91 14.32 -13.21 23.28
N LYS A 92 15.62 -13.14 23.46
CA LYS A 92 16.61 -12.84 22.41
C LYS A 92 16.65 -13.88 21.28
N TRP A 93 16.27 -15.12 21.55
CA TRP A 93 16.46 -16.24 20.62
C TRP A 93 15.33 -16.43 19.62
N HIS A 94 14.13 -15.98 19.93
CA HIS A 94 12.95 -16.16 19.10
C HIS A 94 12.36 -14.83 18.62
N GLY A 95 12.87 -13.69 19.07
CA GLY A 95 12.27 -12.38 18.79
C GLY A 95 10.84 -12.29 19.35
N LEU A 96 10.06 -11.39 18.80
CA LEU A 96 8.63 -11.33 19.04
C LEU A 96 7.93 -12.12 17.93
N THR A 97 7.48 -13.36 18.23
CA THR A 97 6.90 -14.29 17.25
C THR A 97 5.39 -14.19 17.15
N ASP A 98 4.71 -13.77 18.24
CA ASP A 98 3.27 -13.58 18.22
C ASP A 98 2.89 -12.43 17.28
N VAL A 99 2.19 -12.77 16.21
CA VAL A 99 1.87 -11.86 15.10
C VAL A 99 0.97 -10.71 15.57
N GLU A 100 -0.01 -10.98 16.43
CA GLU A 100 -0.92 -9.94 16.92
C GLU A 100 -0.18 -8.92 17.79
N THR A 101 0.66 -9.40 18.71
CA THR A 101 1.50 -8.54 19.53
C THR A 101 2.47 -7.72 18.67
N ARG A 102 3.05 -8.27 17.60
CA ARG A 102 3.90 -7.54 16.65
C ARG A 102 3.17 -6.34 16.03
N TYR A 103 1.92 -6.51 15.66
CA TYR A 103 1.13 -5.42 15.07
C TYR A 103 0.67 -4.39 16.11
N ARG A 104 0.26 -4.83 17.31
CA ARG A 104 -0.17 -3.94 18.40
C ARG A 104 0.98 -3.16 19.02
N GLN A 105 2.12 -3.80 19.19
CA GLN A 105 3.32 -3.24 19.80
C GLN A 105 4.46 -3.14 18.78
N ARG A 106 4.19 -2.46 17.65
CA ARG A 106 5.16 -2.30 16.56
C ARG A 106 6.52 -1.76 17.05
N TYR A 107 6.53 -0.90 18.06
CA TYR A 107 7.76 -0.41 18.69
C TYR A 107 8.58 -1.53 19.35
N VAL A 108 7.94 -2.57 19.86
CA VAL A 108 8.65 -3.76 20.38
C VAL A 108 9.10 -4.67 19.24
N ASP A 109 8.25 -4.85 18.21
CA ASP A 109 8.57 -5.60 17.00
C ASP A 109 9.83 -5.02 16.31
N LEU A 110 9.91 -3.69 16.17
CA LEU A 110 11.08 -2.99 15.65
C LEU A 110 12.34 -3.22 16.48
N ILE A 111 12.25 -3.33 17.81
CA ILE A 111 13.38 -3.62 18.68
C ILE A 111 13.82 -5.08 18.53
N ALA A 112 12.86 -6.01 18.53
CA ALA A 112 13.12 -7.45 18.60
C ALA A 112 13.46 -8.06 17.22
N ASN A 113 12.89 -7.53 16.14
CA ASN A 113 12.95 -8.07 14.78
C ASN A 113 13.61 -7.05 13.81
N PRO A 114 14.94 -7.00 13.70
CA PRO A 114 15.65 -5.99 12.88
C PRO A 114 15.23 -5.96 11.40
N GLN A 115 14.80 -7.11 10.84
CA GLN A 115 14.32 -7.19 9.46
C GLN A 115 13.08 -6.32 9.19
N VAL A 116 12.30 -6.01 10.22
CA VAL A 116 11.12 -5.13 10.09
C VAL A 116 11.52 -3.70 9.71
N HIS A 117 12.67 -3.21 10.17
CA HIS A 117 13.21 -1.92 9.74
C HIS A 117 13.43 -1.85 8.22
N GLN A 118 13.91 -2.96 7.63
CA GLN A 118 14.18 -3.02 6.19
C GLN A 118 12.90 -2.88 5.36
N ILE A 119 11.79 -3.46 5.80
CA ILE A 119 10.48 -3.34 5.14
C ILE A 119 10.07 -1.86 5.04
N PHE A 120 10.13 -1.12 6.17
CA PHE A 120 9.73 0.28 6.19
C PHE A 120 10.74 1.20 5.50
N ALA A 121 12.03 0.88 5.52
CA ALA A 121 13.03 1.58 4.73
C ALA A 121 12.77 1.39 3.21
N LEU A 122 12.47 0.17 2.77
CA LEU A 122 12.09 -0.12 1.39
C LEU A 122 10.79 0.61 1.01
N ARG A 123 9.76 0.60 1.86
CA ARG A 123 8.53 1.37 1.64
C ARG A 123 8.84 2.85 1.38
N SER A 124 9.69 3.47 2.21
CA SER A 124 10.08 4.87 2.02
C SER A 124 10.80 5.10 0.70
N ARG A 125 11.71 4.18 0.31
CA ARG A 125 12.41 4.24 -0.97
C ARG A 125 11.47 4.08 -2.17
N ILE A 126 10.47 3.18 -2.09
CA ILE A 126 9.44 2.99 -3.13
C ILE A 126 8.66 4.28 -3.34
N VAL A 127 8.14 4.87 -2.27
CA VAL A 127 7.37 6.13 -2.35
C VAL A 127 8.22 7.28 -2.91
N SER A 128 9.48 7.39 -2.48
CA SER A 128 10.41 8.40 -3.02
C SER A 128 10.74 8.16 -4.50
N GLY A 129 10.91 6.91 -4.90
CA GLY A 129 11.15 6.52 -6.30
C GLY A 129 9.96 6.86 -7.21
N ILE A 130 8.73 6.60 -6.76
CA ILE A 130 7.50 6.98 -7.48
C ILE A 130 7.45 8.50 -7.67
N ARG A 131 7.69 9.28 -6.61
CA ARG A 131 7.72 10.76 -6.71
C ARG A 131 8.75 11.22 -7.74
N ALA A 132 9.97 10.73 -7.64
CA ALA A 132 11.03 11.09 -8.59
C ALA A 132 10.64 10.76 -10.03
N PHE A 133 10.09 9.56 -10.27
CA PHE A 133 9.66 9.10 -11.59
C PHE A 133 8.60 10.02 -12.22
N LEU A 134 7.59 10.43 -11.43
CA LEU A 134 6.50 11.28 -11.90
C LEU A 134 6.96 12.75 -12.08
N ILE A 135 7.76 13.30 -11.14
CA ILE A 135 8.30 14.67 -11.23
C ILE A 135 9.20 14.80 -12.46
N GLU A 136 10.06 13.83 -12.75
CA GLU A 136 10.90 13.80 -13.96
C GLU A 136 10.09 13.85 -15.27
N ARG A 137 8.84 13.39 -15.23
CA ARG A 137 7.89 13.40 -16.36
C ARG A 137 6.96 14.61 -16.36
N GLY A 138 7.22 15.59 -15.49
CA GLY A 138 6.50 16.87 -15.44
C GLY A 138 5.15 16.81 -14.72
N PHE A 139 4.92 15.81 -13.89
CA PHE A 139 3.76 15.79 -13.01
C PHE A 139 3.97 16.69 -11.80
N LEU A 140 2.93 17.42 -11.41
CA LEU A 140 2.88 18.22 -10.19
C LEU A 140 2.28 17.40 -9.04
N GLU A 141 3.01 17.25 -7.93
CA GLU A 141 2.44 16.70 -6.70
C GLU A 141 1.50 17.73 -6.05
N VAL A 142 0.30 17.30 -5.73
CA VAL A 142 -0.75 18.14 -5.14
C VAL A 142 -1.34 17.47 -3.91
N GLU A 143 -2.04 18.27 -3.09
CA GLU A 143 -2.85 17.78 -1.97
C GLU A 143 -4.29 18.23 -2.17
N THR A 144 -5.23 17.31 -2.08
CA THR A 144 -6.66 17.58 -2.15
C THR A 144 -7.35 17.26 -0.81
N PRO A 145 -8.57 17.73 -0.57
CA PRO A 145 -9.24 17.50 0.72
C PRO A 145 -9.37 16.03 1.10
N MET A 146 -9.13 15.73 2.37
CA MET A 146 -9.42 14.42 2.97
C MET A 146 -10.85 14.28 3.47
N MET A 147 -11.51 15.40 3.76
CA MET A 147 -12.91 15.45 4.18
C MET A 147 -13.74 16.00 3.04
N HIS A 148 -14.64 15.20 2.52
CA HIS A 148 -15.49 15.49 1.39
C HIS A 148 -16.93 15.78 1.83
N PRO A 149 -17.63 16.73 1.22
CA PRO A 149 -19.06 16.92 1.44
C PRO A 149 -19.90 15.82 0.79
N ILE A 150 -19.40 15.21 -0.29
CA ILE A 150 -20.00 14.10 -1.02
C ILE A 150 -18.91 13.05 -1.29
N PRO A 151 -19.09 11.79 -0.87
CA PRO A 151 -18.13 10.74 -1.20
C PRO A 151 -18.24 10.34 -2.68
N GLY A 152 -17.12 10.07 -3.33
CA GLY A 152 -17.08 9.68 -4.73
C GLY A 152 -15.66 9.33 -5.20
N GLY A 153 -15.54 8.90 -6.45
CA GLY A 153 -14.27 8.48 -7.08
C GLY A 153 -13.95 6.98 -6.89
N ALA A 154 -14.76 6.23 -6.13
CA ALA A 154 -14.64 4.78 -6.00
C ALA A 154 -15.96 4.17 -5.53
N ALA A 155 -16.19 2.88 -5.76
CA ALA A 155 -17.27 2.14 -5.13
C ALA A 155 -16.76 1.65 -3.76
N ALA A 156 -17.19 2.30 -2.67
CA ALA A 156 -16.79 1.94 -1.32
C ALA A 156 -17.67 2.67 -0.28
N LYS A 157 -17.87 2.04 0.86
CA LYS A 157 -18.59 2.66 1.98
C LYS A 157 -17.69 3.68 2.69
N PRO A 158 -18.11 4.97 2.84
CA PRO A 158 -17.31 6.00 3.50
C PRO A 158 -17.41 5.94 5.03
N PHE A 159 -16.38 6.46 5.73
CA PHE A 159 -16.51 6.89 7.12
C PHE A 159 -17.18 8.26 7.18
N VAL A 160 -18.08 8.45 8.13
CA VAL A 160 -18.84 9.67 8.33
C VAL A 160 -18.32 10.42 9.56
N THR A 161 -18.18 11.74 9.45
CA THR A 161 -17.83 12.63 10.56
C THR A 161 -18.72 13.88 10.56
N HIS A 162 -18.67 14.69 11.63
CA HIS A 162 -19.47 15.90 11.75
C HIS A 162 -18.59 17.13 12.02
N HIS A 163 -18.78 18.19 11.23
CA HIS A 163 -18.12 19.47 11.45
C HIS A 163 -18.96 20.36 12.36
N ASN A 164 -18.63 20.43 13.64
CA ASN A 164 -19.45 21.09 14.67
C ASN A 164 -19.76 22.57 14.35
N ALA A 165 -18.76 23.33 13.91
CA ALA A 165 -18.94 24.77 13.64
C ALA A 165 -19.83 25.05 12.42
N LEU A 166 -19.85 24.15 11.43
CA LEU A 166 -20.68 24.28 10.23
C LEU A 166 -22.03 23.57 10.39
N GLY A 167 -22.18 22.70 11.39
CA GLY A 167 -23.36 21.84 11.54
C GLY A 167 -23.57 20.90 10.36
N ALA A 168 -22.48 20.44 9.73
CA ALA A 168 -22.51 19.69 8.49
C ALA A 168 -21.86 18.30 8.65
N GLU A 169 -22.46 17.31 8.00
CA GLU A 169 -21.88 15.97 7.84
C GLU A 169 -20.80 16.01 6.75
N LEU A 170 -19.66 15.37 7.01
CA LEU A 170 -18.56 15.19 6.10
C LEU A 170 -18.16 13.72 6.05
N TYR A 171 -17.50 13.34 4.96
CA TYR A 171 -17.05 11.98 4.71
C TYR A 171 -15.53 11.96 4.58
N LEU A 172 -14.86 11.01 5.22
CA LEU A 172 -13.48 10.74 4.90
C LEU A 172 -13.41 10.19 3.47
N ARG A 173 -12.52 10.73 2.65
CA ARG A 173 -12.46 10.43 1.22
C ARG A 173 -12.19 8.94 0.95
N ILE A 174 -12.90 8.38 0.01
CA ILE A 174 -12.68 7.03 -0.51
C ILE A 174 -11.69 7.02 -1.68
N ALA A 175 -11.55 8.16 -2.39
CA ALA A 175 -10.59 8.43 -3.46
C ALA A 175 -10.45 9.95 -3.67
N PRO A 176 -9.30 10.48 -4.14
CA PRO A 176 -9.12 11.89 -4.51
C PRO A 176 -9.57 12.21 -5.95
N GLU A 177 -9.98 11.23 -6.75
CA GLU A 177 -10.24 11.26 -8.19
C GLU A 177 -10.99 12.52 -8.65
N LEU A 178 -12.18 12.80 -8.09
CA LEU A 178 -13.03 13.90 -8.55
C LEU A 178 -12.38 15.27 -8.29
N TYR A 179 -11.53 15.40 -7.28
CA TYR A 179 -10.77 16.63 -7.04
C TYR A 179 -9.57 16.78 -7.98
N LEU A 180 -8.87 15.68 -8.27
CA LEU A 180 -7.75 15.70 -9.22
C LEU A 180 -8.23 16.01 -10.64
N LYS A 181 -9.39 15.50 -11.06
CA LYS A 181 -10.03 15.84 -12.33
C LYS A 181 -10.43 17.33 -12.39
N ARG A 182 -10.90 17.93 -11.29
CA ARG A 182 -11.17 19.39 -11.23
C ARG A 182 -9.89 20.20 -11.44
N LEU A 183 -8.72 19.71 -11.01
CA LEU A 183 -7.44 20.38 -11.30
C LEU A 183 -7.07 20.30 -12.78
N ILE A 184 -7.38 19.18 -13.44
CA ILE A 184 -7.22 19.04 -14.89
C ILE A 184 -8.12 20.04 -15.62
N VAL A 185 -9.39 20.17 -15.25
CA VAL A 185 -10.30 21.20 -15.76
C VAL A 185 -9.72 22.61 -15.53
N GLY A 186 -9.11 22.83 -14.36
CA GLY A 186 -8.46 24.09 -14.00
C GLY A 186 -7.17 24.40 -14.76
N GLY A 187 -6.71 23.48 -15.65
CA GLY A 187 -5.57 23.71 -16.54
C GLY A 187 -4.23 23.12 -16.09
N PHE A 188 -4.18 22.29 -15.03
CA PHE A 188 -2.98 21.52 -14.71
C PHE A 188 -2.90 20.29 -15.64
N PRO A 189 -1.89 20.19 -16.53
CA PRO A 189 -1.88 19.12 -17.52
C PRO A 189 -1.50 17.75 -16.97
N ARG A 190 -0.77 17.70 -15.83
CA ARG A 190 -0.30 16.48 -15.17
C ARG A 190 -0.25 16.70 -13.67
N VAL A 191 -1.02 15.92 -12.92
CA VAL A 191 -1.07 16.00 -11.47
C VAL A 191 -0.98 14.62 -10.86
N PHE A 192 -0.43 14.51 -9.64
CA PHE A 192 -0.50 13.30 -8.84
C PHE A 192 -0.62 13.62 -7.36
N GLU A 193 -1.16 12.68 -6.61
CA GLU A 193 -1.24 12.71 -5.17
C GLU A 193 -0.89 11.33 -4.60
N ILE A 194 0.00 11.28 -3.60
CA ILE A 194 0.25 10.08 -2.79
C ILE A 194 -0.25 10.36 -1.39
N ASN A 195 -1.39 9.76 -1.02
CA ASN A 195 -2.01 10.07 0.26
C ASN A 195 -2.93 8.95 0.75
N ARG A 196 -3.59 9.18 1.90
CA ARG A 196 -4.51 8.25 2.53
C ARG A 196 -5.89 8.31 1.92
N ASN A 197 -6.47 7.12 1.74
CA ASN A 197 -7.90 6.93 1.48
C ASN A 197 -8.49 6.07 2.60
N PHE A 198 -9.81 6.16 2.78
CA PHE A 198 -10.53 5.56 3.89
C PHE A 198 -11.76 4.81 3.36
N ARG A 199 -11.87 3.52 3.64
CA ARG A 199 -13.02 2.70 3.27
C ARG A 199 -13.53 1.96 4.49
N ASN A 200 -14.81 2.13 4.82
CA ASN A 200 -15.45 1.54 6.00
C ASN A 200 -15.87 0.10 5.72
N GLU A 201 -14.89 -0.72 5.44
CA GLU A 201 -15.02 -2.11 5.05
C GLU A 201 -14.37 -3.05 6.08
N GLY A 202 -14.45 -4.36 5.82
CA GLY A 202 -13.85 -5.38 6.67
C GLY A 202 -12.31 -5.33 6.70
N ILE A 203 -11.73 -5.74 7.81
CA ILE A 203 -10.28 -5.87 7.98
C ILE A 203 -9.85 -7.28 7.58
N SER A 204 -8.90 -7.38 6.63
CA SER A 204 -8.36 -8.66 6.16
C SER A 204 -6.82 -8.62 6.05
N THR A 205 -6.22 -9.64 5.46
CA THR A 205 -4.78 -9.65 5.14
C THR A 205 -4.43 -8.73 3.98
N ILE A 206 -5.40 -8.31 3.17
CA ILE A 206 -5.22 -7.45 2.00
C ILE A 206 -5.96 -6.11 2.08
N HIS A 207 -6.82 -5.94 3.12
CA HIS A 207 -7.60 -4.71 3.33
C HIS A 207 -7.35 -4.12 4.71
N ASN A 208 -7.08 -2.82 4.73
CA ASN A 208 -7.02 -1.99 5.93
C ASN A 208 -7.94 -0.78 5.69
N PRO A 209 -8.77 -0.36 6.66
CA PRO A 209 -9.73 0.73 6.45
C PRO A 209 -9.09 2.07 6.07
N GLU A 210 -7.83 2.25 6.41
CA GLU A 210 -6.99 3.38 6.05
C GLU A 210 -5.78 2.83 5.28
N PHE A 211 -5.58 3.28 4.04
CA PHE A 211 -4.51 2.78 3.17
C PHE A 211 -3.92 3.90 2.31
N THR A 212 -2.74 3.69 1.74
CA THR A 212 -2.06 4.66 0.90
C THR A 212 -2.27 4.31 -0.57
N MET A 213 -2.74 5.31 -1.34
CA MET A 213 -2.80 5.25 -2.80
C MET A 213 -1.94 6.34 -3.43
N LEU A 214 -1.42 6.03 -4.60
CA LEU A 214 -1.04 7.00 -5.61
C LEU A 214 -2.21 7.13 -6.57
N GLU A 215 -2.63 8.36 -6.87
CA GLU A 215 -3.46 8.67 -8.04
C GLU A 215 -2.79 9.74 -8.89
N PHE A 216 -2.82 9.58 -10.20
CA PHE A 216 -2.28 10.56 -11.14
C PHE A 216 -3.12 10.66 -12.41
N TYR A 217 -3.12 11.87 -12.99
CA TYR A 217 -3.93 12.20 -14.16
C TYR A 217 -3.06 12.99 -15.16
N VAL A 218 -3.23 12.67 -16.44
CA VAL A 218 -2.48 13.32 -17.53
C VAL A 218 -3.40 13.65 -18.69
N SER A 219 -3.40 14.92 -19.10
CA SER A 219 -4.15 15.43 -20.26
C SER A 219 -3.51 14.97 -21.57
N TYR A 220 -4.34 14.79 -22.60
CA TYR A 220 -3.95 14.40 -23.94
C TYR A 220 -3.29 13.00 -24.02
N ALA A 221 -3.71 12.12 -23.13
CA ALA A 221 -3.32 10.72 -23.08
C ALA A 221 -4.55 9.82 -23.00
N ASP A 222 -4.36 8.55 -23.29
CA ASP A 222 -5.36 7.50 -23.14
C ASP A 222 -4.83 6.37 -22.23
N TYR A 223 -5.67 5.36 -21.98
CA TYR A 223 -5.30 4.24 -21.12
C TYR A 223 -4.16 3.37 -21.67
N HIS A 224 -3.88 3.40 -22.97
CA HIS A 224 -2.73 2.72 -23.56
C HIS A 224 -1.40 3.41 -23.19
N ASP A 225 -1.39 4.74 -23.08
CA ASP A 225 -0.24 5.50 -22.61
C ASP A 225 0.07 5.15 -21.15
N LEU A 226 -0.99 4.95 -20.32
CA LEU A 226 -0.83 4.55 -18.94
C LEU A 226 -0.30 3.12 -18.80
N ILE A 227 -0.68 2.18 -19.67
CA ILE A 227 -0.07 0.84 -19.71
C ILE A 227 1.45 0.93 -19.84
N VAL A 228 1.93 1.74 -20.78
CA VAL A 228 3.38 1.93 -21.01
C VAL A 228 4.03 2.60 -19.81
N LEU A 229 3.41 3.65 -19.26
CA LEU A 229 3.92 4.38 -18.10
C LEU A 229 4.04 3.46 -16.86
N THR A 230 3.05 2.61 -16.64
CA THR A 230 3.01 1.65 -15.52
C THR A 230 4.10 0.59 -15.66
N GLU A 231 4.27 0.01 -16.85
CA GLU A 231 5.37 -0.92 -17.15
C GLU A 231 6.74 -0.27 -16.85
N GLU A 232 6.96 0.97 -17.30
CA GLU A 232 8.20 1.73 -17.05
C GLU A 232 8.40 2.01 -15.55
N LEU A 233 7.35 2.46 -14.85
CA LEU A 233 7.41 2.77 -13.42
C LEU A 233 7.82 1.55 -12.60
N PHE A 234 7.15 0.42 -12.78
CA PHE A 234 7.42 -0.79 -12.02
C PHE A 234 8.79 -1.40 -12.35
N GLY A 235 9.13 -1.45 -13.64
CA GLY A 235 10.44 -1.92 -14.08
C GLY A 235 11.58 -1.08 -13.51
N ARG A 236 11.46 0.25 -13.55
CA ARG A 236 12.43 1.17 -12.96
C ARG A 236 12.54 1.04 -11.44
N LEU A 237 11.41 1.01 -10.74
CA LEU A 237 11.40 0.82 -9.28
C LEU A 237 12.07 -0.49 -8.88
N ALA A 238 11.78 -1.59 -9.58
CA ALA A 238 12.38 -2.88 -9.30
C ALA A 238 13.92 -2.84 -9.51
N GLN A 239 14.36 -2.26 -10.62
CA GLN A 239 15.79 -2.14 -10.92
C GLN A 239 16.53 -1.23 -9.93
N ASP A 240 15.97 -0.04 -9.60
CA ASP A 240 16.62 0.95 -8.74
C ASP A 240 16.64 0.55 -7.26
N ILE A 241 15.63 -0.19 -6.82
CA ILE A 241 15.45 -0.55 -5.39
C ILE A 241 16.01 -1.93 -5.08
N LEU A 242 15.74 -2.91 -5.95
CA LEU A 242 16.08 -4.33 -5.74
C LEU A 242 17.27 -4.81 -6.61
N GLY A 243 17.66 -4.03 -7.64
CA GLY A 243 18.73 -4.39 -8.57
C GLY A 243 18.33 -5.48 -9.59
N THR A 244 17.06 -5.82 -9.67
CA THR A 244 16.51 -6.83 -10.57
C THR A 244 15.06 -6.58 -10.88
N THR A 245 14.61 -6.96 -12.08
CA THR A 245 13.20 -6.95 -12.47
C THR A 245 12.48 -8.27 -12.18
N THR A 246 13.20 -9.31 -11.76
CA THR A 246 12.60 -10.58 -11.34
C THR A 246 12.64 -10.68 -9.82
N ILE A 247 11.47 -10.74 -9.18
CA ILE A 247 11.32 -10.78 -7.73
C ILE A 247 10.73 -12.12 -7.28
N ASP A 248 11.07 -12.56 -6.08
CA ASP A 248 10.37 -13.66 -5.41
C ASP A 248 9.22 -13.10 -4.59
N TYR A 249 8.01 -13.58 -4.85
CA TYR A 249 6.86 -13.26 -4.04
C TYR A 249 6.14 -14.54 -3.60
N GLN A 250 6.22 -14.85 -2.31
CA GLN A 250 5.63 -16.02 -1.67
C GLN A 250 6.00 -17.35 -2.38
N GLY A 251 7.26 -17.45 -2.84
CA GLY A 251 7.78 -18.63 -3.54
C GLY A 251 7.49 -18.66 -5.05
N THR A 252 6.83 -17.62 -5.59
CA THR A 252 6.60 -17.49 -7.03
C THR A 252 7.52 -16.41 -7.61
N GLN A 253 8.23 -16.75 -8.70
CA GLN A 253 9.04 -15.78 -9.43
C GLN A 253 8.12 -14.89 -10.27
N ILE A 254 8.13 -13.58 -10.01
CA ILE A 254 7.38 -12.56 -10.73
C ILE A 254 8.34 -11.74 -11.58
N ASN A 255 8.09 -11.67 -12.88
CA ASN A 255 8.90 -10.87 -13.81
C ASN A 255 8.22 -9.51 -14.08
N LEU A 256 8.82 -8.44 -13.56
CA LEU A 256 8.39 -7.06 -13.78
C LEU A 256 9.01 -6.41 -15.03
N GLY A 257 9.78 -7.16 -15.84
CA GLY A 257 10.28 -6.71 -17.14
C GLY A 257 9.16 -6.64 -18.16
N SER A 258 9.04 -5.51 -18.87
CA SER A 258 8.04 -5.31 -19.95
C SER A 258 8.46 -6.05 -21.25
N PRO A 259 7.50 -6.36 -22.17
CA PRO A 259 6.07 -6.06 -22.07
C PRO A 259 5.31 -7.10 -21.24
N TRP A 260 4.21 -6.65 -20.59
CA TRP A 260 3.33 -7.52 -19.83
C TRP A 260 2.16 -8.02 -20.66
N ARG A 261 1.48 -9.08 -20.18
CA ARG A 261 0.30 -9.63 -20.83
C ARG A 261 -0.84 -8.60 -20.81
N ARG A 262 -1.56 -8.50 -21.94
CA ARG A 262 -2.83 -7.76 -22.09
C ARG A 262 -3.91 -8.76 -22.44
N TRP A 263 -5.02 -8.71 -21.73
CA TRP A 263 -6.09 -9.67 -21.87
C TRP A 263 -7.44 -8.97 -21.64
N SER A 264 -8.42 -9.14 -22.52
CA SER A 264 -9.71 -8.50 -22.29
C SER A 264 -10.50 -9.22 -21.19
N TYR A 265 -11.31 -8.46 -20.47
CA TYR A 265 -12.15 -8.96 -19.37
C TYR A 265 -12.99 -10.16 -19.80
N HIS A 266 -13.77 -10.01 -20.89
CA HIS A 266 -14.61 -11.07 -21.42
C HIS A 266 -13.82 -12.32 -21.86
N GLN A 267 -12.71 -12.11 -22.59
CA GLN A 267 -11.87 -13.21 -23.05
C GLN A 267 -11.26 -13.97 -21.88
N SER A 268 -10.84 -13.29 -20.83
CA SER A 268 -10.25 -13.92 -19.63
C SER A 268 -11.24 -14.85 -18.94
N ILE A 269 -12.51 -14.42 -18.79
CA ILE A 269 -13.57 -15.25 -18.20
C ILE A 269 -13.81 -16.52 -19.04
N LEU A 270 -13.91 -16.38 -20.35
CA LEU A 270 -14.18 -17.50 -21.24
C LEU A 270 -13.02 -18.52 -21.26
N GLU A 271 -11.80 -18.04 -21.44
CA GLU A 271 -10.63 -18.92 -21.62
C GLU A 271 -10.26 -19.64 -20.31
N VAL A 272 -10.24 -18.89 -19.19
CA VAL A 272 -9.86 -19.47 -17.88
C VAL A 272 -10.83 -20.56 -17.46
N ASN A 273 -12.11 -20.40 -17.76
CA ASN A 273 -13.17 -21.31 -17.30
C ASN A 273 -13.69 -22.24 -18.41
N SER A 274 -13.13 -22.17 -19.63
CA SER A 274 -13.59 -22.94 -20.80
C SER A 274 -15.10 -22.79 -21.03
N LEU A 275 -15.59 -21.53 -20.97
CA LEU A 275 -17.01 -21.18 -21.14
C LEU A 275 -17.33 -20.83 -22.60
N PRO A 276 -18.57 -21.11 -23.05
CA PRO A 276 -19.01 -20.68 -24.38
C PRO A 276 -19.30 -19.17 -24.40
N PRO A 277 -19.12 -18.47 -25.54
CA PRO A 277 -19.37 -17.05 -25.67
C PRO A 277 -20.80 -16.60 -25.30
N SER A 278 -21.77 -17.47 -25.38
CA SER A 278 -23.18 -17.18 -25.02
C SER A 278 -23.36 -16.79 -23.55
N VAL A 279 -22.44 -17.21 -22.66
CA VAL A 279 -22.42 -16.82 -21.24
C VAL A 279 -22.29 -15.31 -21.06
N LEU A 280 -21.63 -14.62 -21.98
CA LEU A 280 -21.43 -13.15 -21.91
C LEU A 280 -22.68 -12.34 -22.18
N THR A 281 -23.71 -12.96 -22.84
CA THR A 281 -24.93 -12.27 -23.30
C THR A 281 -26.21 -12.86 -22.73
N ASN A 282 -26.13 -14.05 -22.14
CA ASN A 282 -27.29 -14.76 -21.58
C ASN A 282 -27.14 -14.91 -20.07
N ARG A 283 -27.99 -14.20 -19.33
CA ARG A 283 -27.95 -14.20 -17.85
C ARG A 283 -28.15 -15.58 -17.25
N ASP A 284 -29.06 -16.38 -17.78
CA ASP A 284 -29.38 -17.70 -17.21
C ASP A 284 -28.21 -18.70 -17.44
N GLU A 285 -27.53 -18.57 -18.59
CA GLU A 285 -26.30 -19.34 -18.86
C GLU A 285 -25.15 -18.88 -17.99
N ALA A 286 -25.01 -17.57 -17.72
CA ALA A 286 -24.01 -17.04 -16.80
C ALA A 286 -24.25 -17.53 -15.35
N LEU A 287 -25.50 -17.52 -14.89
CA LEU A 287 -25.87 -18.03 -13.57
C LEU A 287 -25.61 -19.55 -13.46
N ALA A 288 -25.96 -20.33 -14.48
CA ALA A 288 -25.66 -21.74 -14.53
C ALA A 288 -24.15 -22.03 -14.57
N ALA A 289 -23.36 -21.18 -15.24
CA ALA A 289 -21.91 -21.24 -15.26
C ALA A 289 -21.33 -20.95 -13.87
N ALA A 290 -21.78 -19.89 -13.19
CA ALA A 290 -21.36 -19.56 -11.82
C ALA A 290 -21.61 -20.72 -10.86
N GLN A 291 -22.81 -21.31 -10.87
CA GLN A 291 -23.15 -22.46 -10.04
C GLN A 291 -22.25 -23.69 -10.32
N ARG A 292 -21.97 -23.99 -11.60
CA ARG A 292 -21.07 -25.06 -12.01
C ARG A 292 -19.64 -24.86 -11.55
N LEU A 293 -19.17 -23.59 -11.50
CA LEU A 293 -17.85 -23.19 -11.05
C LEU A 293 -17.74 -23.12 -9.52
N GLY A 294 -18.85 -23.22 -8.80
CA GLY A 294 -18.91 -23.09 -7.35
C GLY A 294 -18.88 -21.64 -6.85
N VAL A 295 -19.14 -20.69 -7.73
CA VAL A 295 -19.23 -19.25 -7.41
C VAL A 295 -20.61 -18.96 -6.81
N GLU A 296 -20.62 -18.36 -5.63
CA GLU A 296 -21.85 -18.00 -4.92
C GLU A 296 -22.40 -16.69 -5.43
N VAL A 297 -23.49 -16.72 -6.16
CA VAL A 297 -24.16 -15.53 -6.73
C VAL A 297 -25.66 -15.57 -6.38
N SER A 298 -26.20 -14.40 -5.99
CA SER A 298 -27.63 -14.26 -5.80
C SER A 298 -28.40 -14.52 -7.13
N PRO A 299 -29.48 -15.32 -7.11
CA PRO A 299 -30.30 -15.55 -8.31
C PRO A 299 -30.96 -14.28 -8.90
N LYS A 300 -30.91 -13.16 -8.19
CA LYS A 300 -31.48 -11.87 -8.64
C LYS A 300 -30.43 -10.92 -9.25
N GLU A 301 -29.15 -11.29 -9.21
CA GLU A 301 -28.08 -10.46 -9.73
C GLU A 301 -28.19 -10.19 -11.22
N SER A 302 -27.64 -9.06 -11.67
CA SER A 302 -27.53 -8.70 -13.08
C SER A 302 -26.51 -9.61 -13.79
N LEU A 303 -26.61 -9.69 -15.13
CA LEU A 303 -25.61 -10.42 -15.91
C LEU A 303 -24.18 -9.95 -15.61
N VAL A 304 -23.97 -8.64 -15.55
CA VAL A 304 -22.64 -8.05 -15.33
C VAL A 304 -22.12 -8.39 -13.94
N ASN A 305 -22.96 -8.35 -12.91
CA ASN A 305 -22.54 -8.73 -11.55
C ASN A 305 -22.21 -10.22 -11.47
N ILE A 306 -22.98 -11.10 -12.13
CA ILE A 306 -22.66 -12.54 -12.20
C ILE A 306 -21.30 -12.77 -12.86
N LEU A 307 -21.02 -12.07 -13.96
CA LEU A 307 -19.74 -12.18 -14.66
C LEU A 307 -18.59 -11.64 -13.80
N ASN A 308 -18.84 -10.57 -13.03
CA ASN A 308 -17.84 -10.00 -12.12
C ASN A 308 -17.48 -10.98 -10.99
N GLU A 309 -18.46 -11.61 -10.35
CA GLU A 309 -18.20 -12.66 -9.34
C GLU A 309 -17.43 -13.86 -9.95
N ILE A 310 -17.79 -14.28 -11.18
CA ILE A 310 -17.01 -15.31 -11.87
C ILE A 310 -15.57 -14.85 -12.11
N PHE A 311 -15.36 -13.60 -12.50
CA PHE A 311 -14.02 -13.06 -12.72
C PHE A 311 -13.21 -13.04 -11.42
N GLU A 312 -13.73 -12.44 -10.36
CA GLU A 312 -13.06 -12.29 -9.07
C GLU A 312 -12.69 -13.65 -8.46
N GLU A 313 -13.60 -14.61 -8.47
CA GLU A 313 -13.40 -15.91 -7.85
C GLU A 313 -12.55 -16.89 -8.68
N THR A 314 -12.55 -16.76 -10.01
CA THR A 314 -11.94 -17.78 -10.86
C THR A 314 -10.78 -17.30 -11.73
N VAL A 315 -10.77 -16.03 -12.15
CA VAL A 315 -9.73 -15.46 -13.02
C VAL A 315 -8.65 -14.77 -12.20
N GLU A 316 -9.04 -13.84 -11.34
CA GLU A 316 -8.11 -13.04 -10.55
C GLU A 316 -7.04 -13.88 -9.81
N PRO A 317 -7.38 -14.94 -9.06
CA PRO A 317 -6.39 -15.75 -8.34
C PRO A 317 -5.36 -16.44 -9.25
N ARG A 318 -5.66 -16.58 -10.55
CA ARG A 318 -4.78 -17.21 -11.55
C ARG A 318 -3.82 -16.23 -12.23
N LEU A 319 -4.01 -14.92 -12.05
CA LEU A 319 -3.18 -13.87 -12.65
C LEU A 319 -1.88 -13.68 -11.85
N GLN A 320 -0.97 -14.66 -11.93
CA GLN A 320 0.26 -14.66 -11.16
C GLN A 320 1.32 -13.68 -11.71
N GLN A 321 1.52 -13.64 -13.03
CA GLN A 321 2.43 -12.71 -13.69
C GLN A 321 1.71 -11.39 -13.97
N PRO A 322 2.44 -10.26 -14.07
CA PRO A 322 1.84 -8.97 -14.40
C PRO A 322 0.95 -9.07 -15.64
N THR A 323 -0.32 -8.77 -15.47
CA THR A 323 -1.33 -8.88 -16.51
C THR A 323 -2.29 -7.71 -16.44
N PHE A 324 -2.42 -6.98 -17.53
CA PHE A 324 -3.48 -5.99 -17.70
C PHE A 324 -4.76 -6.67 -18.17
N ILE A 325 -5.82 -6.55 -17.40
CA ILE A 325 -7.17 -6.91 -17.85
C ILE A 325 -7.81 -5.65 -18.39
N THR A 326 -8.26 -5.67 -19.64
CA THR A 326 -8.77 -4.50 -20.37
C THR A 326 -10.24 -4.65 -20.73
N ASP A 327 -10.87 -3.58 -21.19
CA ASP A 327 -12.19 -3.60 -21.82
C ASP A 327 -13.30 -4.06 -20.86
N TYR A 328 -13.40 -3.40 -19.71
CA TYR A 328 -14.43 -3.67 -18.71
C TYR A 328 -15.81 -3.19 -19.14
N PRO A 329 -16.89 -3.87 -18.71
CA PRO A 329 -18.26 -3.42 -18.95
C PRO A 329 -18.51 -2.02 -18.37
N ILE A 330 -19.37 -1.26 -19.06
CA ILE A 330 -19.71 0.11 -18.69
C ILE A 330 -20.43 0.19 -17.33
N GLU A 331 -21.23 -0.82 -16.99
CA GLU A 331 -22.05 -0.86 -15.78
C GLU A 331 -21.23 -0.91 -14.48
N ILE A 332 -19.98 -1.39 -14.57
CA ILE A 332 -19.01 -1.44 -13.45
C ILE A 332 -17.88 -0.44 -13.63
N SER A 333 -18.02 0.52 -14.54
CA SER A 333 -16.99 1.53 -14.86
C SER A 333 -17.59 2.94 -14.97
N PRO A 334 -18.19 3.49 -13.89
CA PRO A 334 -19.03 4.69 -13.97
C PRO A 334 -18.29 5.98 -14.33
N LEU A 335 -16.94 6.00 -14.22
CA LEU A 335 -16.10 7.18 -14.46
C LEU A 335 -15.20 7.04 -15.69
N ALA A 336 -15.22 5.86 -16.34
CA ALA A 336 -14.41 5.57 -17.51
C ALA A 336 -15.13 5.90 -18.83
N ARG A 337 -14.38 6.36 -19.83
CA ARG A 337 -14.88 6.64 -21.17
C ARG A 337 -15.34 5.36 -21.86
N ARG A 338 -16.45 5.44 -22.61
CA ARG A 338 -16.91 4.36 -23.51
C ARG A 338 -15.88 4.09 -24.59
N LYS A 339 -15.72 2.84 -24.97
CA LYS A 339 -14.89 2.45 -26.11
C LYS A 339 -15.58 2.80 -27.41
N ASP A 340 -14.88 3.49 -28.32
CA ASP A 340 -15.47 3.93 -29.60
C ASP A 340 -15.93 2.76 -30.49
N SER A 341 -15.20 1.64 -30.40
CA SER A 341 -15.51 0.42 -31.22
C SER A 341 -16.66 -0.43 -30.66
N ASP A 342 -16.92 -0.34 -29.34
CA ASP A 342 -17.97 -1.05 -28.63
C ASP A 342 -18.45 -0.24 -27.43
N PRO A 343 -19.52 0.55 -27.51
CA PRO A 343 -19.99 1.40 -26.44
C PRO A 343 -20.50 0.68 -25.18
N SER A 344 -20.63 -0.63 -25.20
CA SER A 344 -20.93 -1.45 -24.00
C SER A 344 -19.70 -1.67 -23.12
N LEU A 345 -18.51 -1.39 -23.64
CA LEU A 345 -17.22 -1.51 -22.96
C LEU A 345 -16.61 -0.14 -22.70
N THR A 346 -15.60 -0.12 -21.85
CA THR A 346 -14.84 1.09 -21.51
C THR A 346 -13.36 0.97 -21.84
N ASP A 347 -12.72 2.10 -22.09
CA ASP A 347 -11.27 2.24 -22.23
C ASP A 347 -10.62 2.21 -20.83
N ARG A 348 -10.61 1.04 -20.20
CA ARG A 348 -10.16 0.78 -18.83
C ARG A 348 -9.27 -0.44 -18.77
N PHE A 349 -8.29 -0.41 -17.87
CA PHE A 349 -7.61 -1.62 -17.42
C PHE A 349 -7.51 -1.69 -15.90
N GLU A 350 -7.36 -2.91 -15.41
CA GLU A 350 -6.81 -3.19 -14.09
C GLU A 350 -5.56 -4.04 -14.25
N LEU A 351 -4.54 -3.74 -13.43
CA LEU A 351 -3.29 -4.50 -13.37
C LEU A 351 -3.36 -5.51 -12.24
N TYR A 352 -3.17 -6.77 -12.58
CA TYR A 352 -3.07 -7.86 -11.62
C TYR A 352 -1.65 -8.42 -11.55
N ILE A 353 -1.17 -8.64 -10.33
CA ILE A 353 0.11 -9.31 -10.05
C ILE A 353 -0.08 -10.21 -8.84
N ALA A 354 0.36 -11.47 -8.92
CA ALA A 354 0.26 -12.45 -7.84
C ALA A 354 -1.18 -12.66 -7.34
N GLY A 355 -2.14 -12.69 -8.28
CA GLY A 355 -3.56 -12.89 -8.00
C GLY A 355 -4.21 -11.73 -7.25
N ARG A 356 -3.72 -10.49 -7.45
CA ARG A 356 -4.24 -9.28 -6.77
C ARG A 356 -4.23 -8.09 -7.70
N GLU A 357 -5.28 -7.30 -7.64
CA GLU A 357 -5.33 -5.98 -8.24
C GLU A 357 -4.29 -5.06 -7.59
N ILE A 358 -3.43 -4.46 -8.40
CA ILE A 358 -2.38 -3.51 -7.98
C ILE A 358 -2.70 -2.09 -8.45
N ALA A 359 -3.29 -1.95 -9.64
CA ALA A 359 -3.64 -0.66 -10.21
C ALA A 359 -4.94 -0.75 -11.02
N ASN A 360 -5.63 0.39 -11.13
CA ASN A 360 -6.82 0.59 -11.96
C ASN A 360 -6.67 1.91 -12.72
N ALA A 361 -6.90 1.90 -14.02
CA ALA A 361 -6.72 3.05 -14.88
C ALA A 361 -7.71 3.06 -16.06
N PHE A 362 -8.02 4.26 -16.52
CA PHE A 362 -8.89 4.42 -17.67
C PHE A 362 -8.68 5.74 -18.39
N SER A 363 -9.13 5.80 -19.65
CA SER A 363 -9.44 7.06 -20.31
C SER A 363 -10.65 7.67 -19.63
N GLU A 364 -10.52 8.91 -19.18
CA GLU A 364 -11.52 9.56 -18.35
C GLU A 364 -12.77 9.93 -19.13
N LEU A 365 -13.93 9.69 -18.53
CA LEU A 365 -15.18 10.22 -19.03
C LEU A 365 -15.18 11.75 -18.86
N ASN A 366 -15.22 12.48 -19.98
CA ASN A 366 -15.21 13.93 -20.00
C ASN A 366 -16.47 14.56 -20.60
N ASP A 367 -17.46 13.74 -20.97
CA ASP A 367 -18.79 14.21 -21.39
C ASP A 367 -19.68 14.41 -20.15
N PRO A 368 -20.10 15.66 -19.84
CA PRO A 368 -20.93 15.94 -18.66
C PRO A 368 -22.31 15.32 -18.73
N LEU A 369 -22.87 15.08 -19.92
CA LEU A 369 -24.20 14.49 -20.08
C LEU A 369 -24.16 12.97 -19.80
N ASP A 370 -23.19 12.24 -20.40
CA ASP A 370 -22.98 10.82 -20.10
C ASP A 370 -22.60 10.62 -18.60
N GLN A 371 -21.77 11.51 -18.03
CA GLN A 371 -21.42 11.42 -16.62
C GLN A 371 -22.63 11.62 -15.69
N ARG A 372 -23.54 12.53 -16.03
CA ARG A 372 -24.80 12.73 -15.29
C ARG A 372 -25.65 11.47 -15.32
N GLU A 373 -25.88 10.89 -16.50
CA GLU A 373 -26.66 9.64 -16.63
C GLU A 373 -26.09 8.52 -15.76
N ARG A 374 -24.77 8.38 -15.73
CA ARG A 374 -24.11 7.35 -14.89
C ARG A 374 -24.22 7.63 -13.40
N PHE A 375 -24.09 8.89 -12.98
CA PHE A 375 -24.30 9.24 -11.58
C PHE A 375 -25.74 9.04 -11.14
N GLU A 376 -26.72 9.35 -11.97
CA GLU A 376 -28.13 9.09 -11.69
C GLU A 376 -28.42 7.59 -11.58
N ALA A 377 -27.82 6.76 -12.44
CA ALA A 377 -27.93 5.31 -12.36
C ALA A 377 -27.28 4.76 -11.06
N GLN A 378 -26.13 5.29 -10.65
CA GLN A 378 -25.49 4.93 -9.37
C GLN A 378 -26.33 5.40 -8.16
N ALA A 379 -26.85 6.63 -8.21
CA ALA A 379 -27.70 7.16 -7.15
C ALA A 379 -29.01 6.34 -6.97
N ALA A 380 -29.54 5.79 -8.05
CA ALA A 380 -30.69 4.87 -7.99
C ALA A 380 -30.32 3.54 -7.28
N LYS A 381 -29.12 2.98 -7.53
CA LYS A 381 -28.61 1.82 -6.78
C LYS A 381 -28.42 2.15 -5.30
N HIS A 382 -27.87 3.33 -4.99
CA HIS A 382 -27.70 3.80 -3.60
C HIS A 382 -29.06 3.91 -2.90
N ALA A 383 -30.07 4.49 -3.54
CA ALA A 383 -31.43 4.58 -2.99
C ALA A 383 -32.10 3.20 -2.80
N ALA A 384 -31.66 2.19 -3.57
CA ALA A 384 -32.12 0.80 -3.41
C ALA A 384 -31.36 0.03 -2.31
N GLY A 385 -30.40 0.66 -1.61
CA GLY A 385 -29.67 0.10 -0.46
C GLY A 385 -28.22 -0.28 -0.73
N ASP A 386 -27.68 0.03 -1.88
CA ASP A 386 -26.25 -0.14 -2.18
C ASP A 386 -25.45 1.04 -1.59
N GLU A 387 -24.90 0.84 -0.40
CA GLU A 387 -24.13 1.88 0.33
C GLU A 387 -22.80 2.25 -0.33
N GLU A 388 -22.31 1.47 -1.30
CA GLU A 388 -21.05 1.69 -2.02
C GLU A 388 -21.25 2.49 -3.32
N ALA A 389 -22.51 2.58 -3.80
CA ALA A 389 -22.82 3.29 -5.03
C ALA A 389 -22.67 4.82 -4.88
N HIS A 390 -22.22 5.46 -5.94
CA HIS A 390 -21.97 6.90 -5.99
C HIS A 390 -23.24 7.73 -5.78
N ARG A 391 -23.08 8.90 -5.15
CA ARG A 391 -24.06 9.96 -5.14
C ARG A 391 -23.78 10.95 -6.29
N VAL A 392 -24.79 11.72 -6.70
CA VAL A 392 -24.61 12.77 -7.70
C VAL A 392 -23.77 13.91 -7.10
N ASP A 393 -22.62 14.20 -7.70
CA ASP A 393 -21.79 15.37 -7.38
C ASP A 393 -22.04 16.47 -8.45
N GLU A 394 -22.98 17.37 -8.14
CA GLU A 394 -23.36 18.48 -9.04
C GLU A 394 -22.22 19.47 -9.28
N ASP A 395 -21.30 19.62 -8.33
CA ASP A 395 -20.15 20.49 -8.51
C ASP A 395 -19.11 19.89 -9.48
N PHE A 396 -18.91 18.58 -9.43
CA PHE A 396 -18.07 17.89 -10.40
C PHE A 396 -18.70 17.93 -11.82
N LEU A 397 -20.03 17.70 -11.95
CA LEU A 397 -20.70 17.85 -13.24
C LEU A 397 -20.55 19.25 -13.80
N ARG A 398 -20.72 20.30 -12.97
CA ARG A 398 -20.47 21.69 -13.37
C ARG A 398 -19.02 21.91 -13.79
N ALA A 399 -18.03 21.28 -13.12
CA ALA A 399 -16.64 21.36 -13.55
C ALA A 399 -16.46 20.77 -14.95
N LEU A 400 -17.05 19.60 -15.25
CA LEU A 400 -17.00 19.00 -16.58
C LEU A 400 -17.66 19.89 -17.65
N GLU A 401 -18.72 20.65 -17.32
CA GLU A 401 -19.38 21.61 -18.23
C GLU A 401 -18.46 22.76 -18.65
N TYR A 402 -17.41 23.09 -17.88
CA TYR A 402 -16.36 24.02 -18.30
C TYR A 402 -15.37 23.39 -19.30
N GLY A 403 -15.42 22.08 -19.49
CA GLY A 403 -14.59 21.34 -20.42
C GLY A 403 -13.36 20.72 -19.77
N MET A 404 -13.31 19.38 -19.75
CA MET A 404 -12.11 18.62 -19.40
C MET A 404 -11.46 18.10 -20.69
N PRO A 405 -10.17 18.34 -20.94
CA PRO A 405 -9.49 17.78 -22.10
C PRO A 405 -9.50 16.24 -22.05
N PRO A 406 -9.30 15.54 -23.19
CA PRO A 406 -9.03 14.12 -23.16
C PRO A 406 -7.93 13.82 -22.13
N THR A 407 -8.21 12.93 -21.19
CA THR A 407 -7.36 12.70 -20.00
C THR A 407 -7.34 11.21 -19.70
N ALA A 408 -6.23 10.71 -19.21
CA ALA A 408 -6.14 9.38 -18.62
C ALA A 408 -5.71 9.49 -17.16
N GLY A 409 -6.29 8.63 -16.31
CA GLY A 409 -6.01 8.58 -14.88
C GLY A 409 -5.76 7.16 -14.39
N GLU A 410 -4.91 7.05 -13.38
CA GLU A 410 -4.55 5.76 -12.77
C GLU A 410 -4.44 5.88 -11.25
N GLY A 411 -4.98 4.88 -10.56
CA GLY A 411 -4.80 4.64 -9.14
C GLY A 411 -3.93 3.41 -8.89
N ILE A 412 -2.88 3.54 -8.08
CA ILE A 412 -1.99 2.44 -7.69
C ILE A 412 -2.01 2.27 -6.17
N GLY A 413 -2.32 1.06 -5.70
CA GLY A 413 -2.29 0.70 -4.29
C GLY A 413 -0.87 0.59 -3.75
N ILE A 414 -0.36 1.63 -3.07
CA ILE A 414 1.02 1.67 -2.55
C ILE A 414 1.27 0.54 -1.55
N ASP A 415 0.33 0.23 -0.69
CA ASP A 415 0.52 -0.83 0.30
C ASP A 415 0.68 -2.20 -0.38
N ARG A 416 -0.14 -2.50 -1.40
CA ARG A 416 -0.04 -3.74 -2.19
C ARG A 416 1.28 -3.81 -2.98
N LEU A 417 1.72 -2.69 -3.56
CA LEU A 417 3.02 -2.59 -4.24
C LEU A 417 4.18 -2.87 -3.27
N VAL A 418 4.13 -2.30 -2.06
CA VAL A 418 5.15 -2.55 -1.02
C VAL A 418 5.12 -4.00 -0.58
N MET A 419 3.95 -4.63 -0.40
CA MET A 419 3.85 -6.06 -0.11
C MET A 419 4.59 -6.91 -1.15
N LEU A 420 4.38 -6.60 -2.43
CA LEU A 420 5.03 -7.28 -3.55
C LEU A 420 6.57 -7.14 -3.48
N PHE A 421 7.09 -5.92 -3.33
CA PHE A 421 8.52 -5.61 -3.32
C PHE A 421 9.25 -6.08 -2.06
N THR A 422 8.53 -6.28 -0.96
CA THR A 422 9.11 -6.73 0.32
C THR A 422 8.77 -8.17 0.67
N ASN A 423 8.15 -8.90 -0.25
CA ASN A 423 7.71 -10.29 -0.07
C ASN A 423 6.83 -10.49 1.18
N GLN A 424 5.90 -9.56 1.43
CA GLN A 424 4.98 -9.66 2.57
C GLN A 424 3.61 -10.15 2.12
N SER A 425 3.05 -11.13 2.83
CA SER A 425 1.73 -11.70 2.51
C SER A 425 0.55 -10.89 3.06
N SER A 426 0.81 -10.01 4.05
CA SER A 426 -0.22 -9.22 4.72
C SER A 426 0.07 -7.72 4.64
N ILE A 427 -0.98 -6.93 4.38
CA ILE A 427 -0.94 -5.45 4.42
C ILE A 427 -0.49 -4.92 5.79
N ARG A 428 -0.76 -5.67 6.87
CA ARG A 428 -0.36 -5.33 8.24
C ARG A 428 1.14 -5.35 8.45
N ASP A 429 1.89 -6.09 7.62
CA ASP A 429 3.35 -6.13 7.68
C ASP A 429 3.99 -4.87 7.09
N VAL A 430 3.30 -4.20 6.17
CA VAL A 430 3.81 -3.01 5.45
C VAL A 430 3.20 -1.69 5.92
N VAL A 431 2.23 -1.73 6.84
CA VAL A 431 1.67 -0.58 7.55
C VAL A 431 2.25 -0.54 8.96
N LEU A 432 2.78 0.61 9.40
CA LEU A 432 3.42 0.73 10.73
C LEU A 432 2.46 0.39 11.86
N PHE A 433 1.28 1.00 11.84
CA PHE A 433 0.25 0.81 12.85
C PHE A 433 -1.07 0.45 12.14
N PRO A 434 -1.29 -0.85 11.81
CA PRO A 434 -2.51 -1.28 11.17
C PRO A 434 -3.69 -1.22 12.13
N GLN A 435 -4.89 -1.02 11.58
CA GLN A 435 -6.11 -1.11 12.36
C GLN A 435 -6.35 -2.56 12.80
N LEU A 436 -6.64 -2.76 14.07
CA LEU A 436 -6.89 -4.07 14.67
C LEU A 436 -8.20 -4.06 15.44
N ARG A 437 -8.79 -5.23 15.64
CA ARG A 437 -9.94 -5.36 16.55
C ARG A 437 -9.52 -4.97 17.97
N PRO A 438 -10.43 -4.36 18.78
CA PRO A 438 -10.15 -4.11 20.18
C PRO A 438 -9.72 -5.38 20.92
N GLU A 439 -8.80 -5.26 21.87
CA GLU A 439 -8.49 -6.35 22.80
C GLU A 439 -9.74 -6.68 23.61
N LYS A 440 -10.00 -7.97 23.79
CA LYS A 440 -11.14 -8.43 24.61
C LYS A 440 -10.80 -8.32 26.09
#